data_c8dab9cdeafa80291350263855551e0f
#
_entry.id   c8dab9cdeafa80291350263855551e0f
#
_cell.length_a   1.000
_cell.length_b   1.000
_cell.length_c   1.000
_cell.angle_alpha   90.00
_cell.angle_beta   90.00
_cell.angle_gamma   90.00
#
_symmetry.space_group_name_H-M   'P 1'
#
loop_
_entity.id
_entity.type
_entity.pdbx_description
1 polymer ?
#
loop_
_entity_poly.entity_id
_entity_poly.type
_entity_poly.pdbx_seq_one_letter_code
_entity_poly.pdbx_strand_id
1 'polypeptide(L)'
;NSDSSIMAKVHVCAVGTSLLKNALEEDSVRREVEKLGLKDQDLLGDDNRIEQNLSLLKSLLFNFLKGRGKRASAELDSLFSAFEKLKHTRDEVYVLLYSTNAPNARLAGEVIRDYLKEEGIKSELVTVSGMSSEETFYEDLFDKVVYKILKFKERGDGVYINATTGLKPETIFLALAGLLAGADLVYYKSDEVVILPSPPITVSPKYLEWLIRFANTLSERKAEELGIPVRVLEERNLVEREGEGVYRLKGWVRKLLSIYLPEGVQNNYYRVVVEGEGEKVFYDEVEAYEFMERKRKEGKRVRVEVPDKVYFLGL
;
A
#
# COMPACT_ATOMS: atom_id res chain seq x y z
N ASN A 1 -0.32 -31.88 18.72
CA ASN A 1 -0.87 -31.70 17.37
C ASN A 1 -0.32 -30.38 16.85
N SER A 2 0.85 -30.46 16.19
CA SER A 2 1.45 -29.36 15.46
C SER A 2 0.63 -29.17 14.18
N ASP A 3 -0.25 -28.19 14.18
CA ASP A 3 -0.80 -27.64 12.96
C ASP A 3 0.39 -27.00 12.22
N SER A 4 1.03 -27.78 11.34
CA SER A 4 1.98 -27.25 10.38
C SER A 4 1.15 -26.40 9.39
N SER A 5 0.95 -25.13 9.71
CA SER A 5 0.35 -24.19 8.77
C SER A 5 1.19 -24.24 7.51
N ILE A 6 0.63 -24.79 6.43
CA ILE A 6 1.24 -24.77 5.11
C ILE A 6 1.51 -23.29 4.80
N MET A 7 2.78 -22.93 4.59
CA MET A 7 3.17 -21.57 4.23
C MET A 7 2.49 -21.21 2.92
N ALA A 8 1.67 -20.15 2.94
CA ALA A 8 0.95 -19.72 1.76
C ALA A 8 1.88 -19.08 0.72
N LYS A 9 1.51 -19.24 -0.54
CA LYS A 9 2.13 -18.55 -1.68
C LYS A 9 1.23 -17.37 -2.07
N VAL A 10 1.53 -16.20 -1.52
CA VAL A 10 0.70 -15.01 -1.69
C VAL A 10 1.06 -14.30 -2.98
N HIS A 11 0.12 -14.19 -3.90
CA HIS A 11 0.26 -13.39 -5.11
C HIS A 11 -0.48 -12.07 -4.97
N VAL A 12 0.21 -10.96 -5.15
CA VAL A 12 -0.35 -9.60 -5.08
C VAL A 12 -0.61 -9.10 -6.48
N CYS A 13 -1.86 -8.75 -6.78
CA CYS A 13 -2.30 -8.40 -8.13
C CYS A 13 -3.23 -7.19 -8.14
N ALA A 14 -2.86 -6.16 -8.89
CA ALA A 14 -3.75 -5.04 -9.18
C ALA A 14 -4.87 -5.47 -10.15
N VAL A 15 -6.07 -4.98 -9.94
CA VAL A 15 -7.21 -5.19 -10.83
C VAL A 15 -7.46 -3.94 -11.66
N GLY A 16 -7.39 -4.10 -12.97
CA GLY A 16 -7.75 -3.07 -13.95
C GLY A 16 -9.09 -3.36 -14.63
N THR A 17 -9.22 -2.92 -15.86
CA THR A 17 -10.45 -3.02 -16.67
C THR A 17 -10.37 -4.04 -17.80
N SER A 18 -9.34 -4.89 -17.84
CA SER A 18 -9.12 -5.84 -18.93
C SER A 18 -10.29 -6.83 -19.09
N LEU A 19 -10.84 -7.31 -17.97
CA LEU A 19 -12.03 -8.16 -17.97
C LEU A 19 -13.21 -7.49 -18.68
N LEU A 20 -13.48 -6.22 -18.35
CA LEU A 20 -14.59 -5.47 -18.92
C LEU A 20 -14.39 -5.22 -20.41
N LYS A 21 -13.18 -4.87 -20.81
CA LYS A 21 -12.83 -4.67 -22.23
C LYS A 21 -13.05 -5.95 -23.03
N ASN A 22 -12.52 -7.06 -22.56
CA ASN A 22 -12.63 -8.34 -23.24
C ASN A 22 -14.08 -8.83 -23.29
N ALA A 23 -14.87 -8.62 -22.25
CA ALA A 23 -16.28 -8.99 -22.22
C ALA A 23 -17.09 -8.18 -23.24
N LEU A 24 -16.81 -6.89 -23.40
CA LEU A 24 -17.49 -6.02 -24.37
C LEU A 24 -17.14 -6.33 -25.84
N GLU A 25 -16.11 -7.11 -26.10
CA GLU A 25 -15.83 -7.63 -27.45
C GLU A 25 -16.87 -8.69 -27.89
N GLU A 26 -17.59 -9.31 -26.96
CA GLU A 26 -18.68 -10.22 -27.27
C GLU A 26 -20.01 -9.47 -27.43
N ASP A 27 -20.62 -9.61 -28.60
CA ASP A 27 -21.90 -8.97 -28.91
C ASP A 27 -23.02 -9.35 -27.95
N SER A 28 -23.02 -10.57 -27.43
CA SER A 28 -24.01 -11.05 -26.45
C SER A 28 -23.89 -10.27 -25.13
N VAL A 29 -22.67 -10.03 -24.66
CA VAL A 29 -22.41 -9.25 -23.43
C VAL A 29 -22.77 -7.81 -23.65
N ARG A 30 -22.35 -7.21 -24.77
CA ARG A 30 -22.66 -5.82 -25.12
C ARG A 30 -24.16 -5.55 -25.14
N ARG A 31 -24.96 -6.43 -25.74
CA ARG A 31 -26.43 -6.30 -25.77
C ARG A 31 -27.05 -6.32 -24.39
N GLU A 32 -26.57 -7.18 -23.49
CA GLU A 32 -27.07 -7.20 -22.10
C GLU A 32 -26.69 -5.94 -21.34
N VAL A 33 -25.49 -5.40 -21.55
CA VAL A 33 -25.06 -4.11 -20.98
C VAL A 33 -25.92 -2.97 -21.49
N GLU A 34 -26.22 -2.93 -22.79
CA GLU A 34 -27.11 -1.92 -23.41
C GLU A 34 -28.53 -1.96 -22.84
N LYS A 35 -29.06 -3.17 -22.56
CA LYS A 35 -30.38 -3.31 -21.90
C LYS A 35 -30.44 -2.66 -20.53
N LEU A 36 -29.29 -2.52 -19.84
CA LEU A 36 -29.17 -1.81 -18.55
C LEU A 36 -29.01 -0.30 -18.71
N GLY A 37 -29.06 0.20 -19.96
CA GLY A 37 -28.88 1.62 -20.27
C GLY A 37 -27.42 2.07 -20.22
N LEU A 38 -26.47 1.16 -20.25
CA LEU A 38 -25.04 1.41 -20.23
C LEU A 38 -24.46 1.27 -21.64
N LYS A 39 -23.52 2.14 -21.98
CA LYS A 39 -22.65 2.00 -23.17
C LYS A 39 -21.30 1.44 -22.76
N ASP A 40 -20.51 1.02 -23.74
CA ASP A 40 -19.14 0.52 -23.51
C ASP A 40 -18.31 1.52 -22.72
N GLN A 41 -18.38 2.82 -23.09
CA GLN A 41 -17.65 3.89 -22.39
C GLN A 41 -18.11 4.09 -20.93
N ASP A 42 -19.38 3.83 -20.63
CA ASP A 42 -19.90 3.94 -19.26
C ASP A 42 -19.35 2.81 -18.37
N LEU A 43 -19.33 1.58 -18.90
CA LEU A 43 -18.79 0.42 -18.19
C LEU A 43 -17.27 0.50 -18.00
N LEU A 44 -16.55 1.09 -18.97
CA LEU A 44 -15.10 1.27 -18.88
C LEU A 44 -14.70 2.53 -18.10
N GLY A 45 -15.67 3.41 -17.81
CA GLY A 45 -15.49 4.63 -17.05
C GLY A 45 -15.89 4.49 -15.57
N ASP A 46 -15.99 5.64 -14.94
CA ASP A 46 -16.39 5.76 -13.53
C ASP A 46 -17.87 6.17 -13.43
N ASP A 47 -18.78 5.32 -13.90
CA ASP A 47 -20.20 5.60 -13.95
C ASP A 47 -20.95 4.96 -12.76
N ASN A 48 -21.62 5.77 -11.96
CA ASN A 48 -22.37 5.32 -10.77
C ASN A 48 -23.51 4.34 -11.10
N ARG A 49 -23.99 4.30 -12.35
CA ARG A 49 -25.01 3.32 -12.78
C ARG A 49 -24.50 1.89 -12.74
N ILE A 50 -23.18 1.67 -12.71
CA ILE A 50 -22.56 0.38 -12.50
C ILE A 50 -22.99 -0.18 -11.15
N GLU A 51 -22.95 0.63 -10.08
CA GLU A 51 -23.37 0.21 -8.74
C GLU A 51 -24.86 -0.12 -8.66
N GLN A 52 -25.68 0.63 -9.37
CA GLN A 52 -27.13 0.37 -9.44
C GLN A 52 -27.48 -0.97 -10.10
N ASN A 53 -26.61 -1.46 -10.98
CA ASN A 53 -26.77 -2.70 -11.73
C ASN A 53 -25.76 -3.79 -11.30
N LEU A 54 -25.12 -3.64 -10.15
CA LEU A 54 -23.98 -4.44 -9.75
C LEU A 54 -24.24 -5.96 -9.80
N SER A 55 -25.36 -6.41 -9.27
CA SER A 55 -25.71 -7.85 -9.24
C SER A 55 -25.86 -8.46 -10.64
N LEU A 56 -26.52 -7.75 -11.54
CA LEU A 56 -26.70 -8.21 -12.93
C LEU A 56 -25.38 -8.20 -13.69
N LEU A 57 -24.59 -7.15 -13.56
CA LEU A 57 -23.28 -7.04 -14.19
C LEU A 57 -22.32 -8.10 -13.66
N LYS A 58 -22.31 -8.36 -12.37
CA LYS A 58 -21.51 -9.45 -11.78
C LYS A 58 -21.87 -10.80 -12.38
N SER A 59 -23.15 -11.14 -12.47
CA SER A 59 -23.61 -12.41 -13.05
C SER A 59 -23.22 -12.53 -14.52
N LEU A 60 -23.38 -11.46 -15.28
CA LEU A 60 -23.03 -11.41 -16.71
C LEU A 60 -21.53 -11.65 -16.93
N LEU A 61 -20.68 -10.90 -16.21
CA LEU A 61 -19.23 -10.99 -16.32
C LEU A 61 -18.68 -12.30 -15.77
N PHE A 62 -19.30 -12.84 -14.72
CA PHE A 62 -18.93 -14.14 -14.17
C PHE A 62 -19.19 -15.28 -15.17
N ASN A 63 -20.34 -15.25 -15.83
CA ASN A 63 -20.64 -16.22 -16.90
C ASN A 63 -19.68 -16.11 -18.08
N PHE A 64 -19.33 -14.88 -18.48
CA PHE A 64 -18.29 -14.64 -19.48
C PHE A 64 -16.94 -15.25 -19.06
N LEU A 65 -16.53 -15.01 -17.80
CA LEU A 65 -15.32 -15.59 -17.22
C LEU A 65 -15.32 -17.11 -17.27
N LYS A 66 -16.43 -17.75 -16.89
CA LYS A 66 -16.55 -19.22 -16.92
C LYS A 66 -16.39 -19.78 -18.33
N GLY A 67 -16.88 -19.09 -19.34
CA GLY A 67 -16.74 -19.49 -20.73
C GLY A 67 -15.34 -19.30 -21.31
N ARG A 68 -14.63 -18.26 -20.91
CA ARG A 68 -13.32 -17.89 -21.47
C ARG A 68 -12.13 -18.36 -20.62
N GLY A 69 -12.33 -18.60 -19.32
CA GLY A 69 -11.27 -18.97 -18.39
C GLY A 69 -10.24 -17.87 -18.20
N LYS A 70 -8.98 -18.24 -18.00
CA LYS A 70 -7.90 -17.28 -17.72
C LYS A 70 -7.73 -16.20 -18.80
N ARG A 71 -8.07 -16.48 -20.04
CA ARG A 71 -7.97 -15.54 -21.17
C ARG A 71 -8.97 -14.38 -21.10
N ALA A 72 -9.92 -14.44 -20.17
CA ALA A 72 -10.91 -13.38 -20.00
C ALA A 72 -10.33 -12.09 -19.43
N SER A 73 -9.22 -12.16 -18.71
CA SER A 73 -8.57 -10.97 -18.13
C SER A 73 -7.06 -11.12 -18.03
N ALA A 74 -6.36 -10.00 -18.11
CA ALA A 74 -4.91 -9.95 -17.92
C ALA A 74 -4.50 -10.39 -16.51
N GLU A 75 -5.34 -10.12 -15.51
CA GLU A 75 -5.15 -10.52 -14.11
C GLU A 75 -5.11 -12.05 -14.01
N LEU A 76 -6.14 -12.72 -14.49
CA LEU A 76 -6.23 -14.19 -14.43
C LEU A 76 -5.18 -14.87 -15.29
N ASP A 77 -4.92 -14.34 -16.49
CA ASP A 77 -3.91 -14.91 -17.37
C ASP A 77 -2.52 -14.83 -16.74
N SER A 78 -2.15 -13.69 -16.18
CA SER A 78 -0.85 -13.53 -15.51
C SER A 78 -0.73 -14.35 -14.23
N LEU A 79 -1.79 -14.41 -13.41
CA LEU A 79 -1.81 -15.21 -12.18
C LEU A 79 -1.67 -16.71 -12.46
N PHE A 80 -2.54 -17.27 -13.29
CA PHE A 80 -2.50 -18.72 -13.58
C PHE A 80 -1.21 -19.11 -14.30
N SER A 81 -0.72 -18.29 -15.22
CA SER A 81 0.57 -18.54 -15.87
C SER A 81 1.74 -18.48 -14.88
N ALA A 82 1.69 -17.60 -13.90
CA ALA A 82 2.69 -17.55 -12.83
C ALA A 82 2.60 -18.78 -11.91
N PHE A 83 1.41 -19.27 -11.57
CA PHE A 83 1.26 -20.49 -10.78
C PHE A 83 1.92 -21.68 -11.51
N GLU A 84 1.68 -21.81 -12.81
CA GLU A 84 2.31 -22.85 -13.65
C GLU A 84 3.85 -22.69 -13.66
N LYS A 85 4.35 -21.49 -13.91
CA LYS A 85 5.80 -21.19 -13.99
C LYS A 85 6.52 -21.47 -12.69
N LEU A 86 5.92 -21.07 -11.56
CA LEU A 86 6.48 -21.19 -10.22
C LEU A 86 6.13 -22.55 -9.56
N LYS A 87 5.35 -23.38 -10.23
CA LYS A 87 4.86 -24.68 -9.73
C LYS A 87 4.09 -24.56 -8.42
N HIS A 88 3.30 -23.49 -8.29
CA HIS A 88 2.41 -23.28 -7.15
C HIS A 88 1.09 -24.02 -7.37
N THR A 89 0.66 -24.75 -6.36
CA THR A 89 -0.62 -25.48 -6.39
C THR A 89 -1.76 -24.62 -5.86
N ARG A 90 -3.00 -24.92 -6.24
CA ARG A 90 -4.17 -24.10 -5.88
C ARG A 90 -4.42 -24.02 -4.36
N ASP A 91 -4.14 -25.09 -3.65
CA ASP A 91 -4.34 -25.20 -2.20
C ASP A 91 -3.31 -24.43 -1.37
N GLU A 92 -2.11 -24.15 -1.92
CA GLU A 92 -1.09 -23.34 -1.27
C GLU A 92 -1.16 -21.86 -1.65
N VAL A 93 -1.88 -21.51 -2.73
CA VAL A 93 -1.96 -20.13 -3.24
C VAL A 93 -2.98 -19.32 -2.48
N TYR A 94 -2.61 -18.09 -2.19
CA TYR A 94 -3.49 -17.04 -1.71
C TYR A 94 -3.34 -15.81 -2.61
N VAL A 95 -4.44 -15.24 -3.11
CA VAL A 95 -4.39 -14.07 -4.00
C VAL A 95 -4.89 -12.84 -3.28
N LEU A 96 -4.02 -11.86 -3.12
CA LEU A 96 -4.35 -10.53 -2.66
C LEU A 96 -4.61 -9.63 -3.88
N LEU A 97 -5.89 -9.45 -4.20
CA LEU A 97 -6.33 -8.51 -5.22
C LEU A 97 -6.49 -7.12 -4.62
N TYR A 98 -6.14 -6.09 -5.37
CA TYR A 98 -6.52 -4.73 -5.00
C TYR A 98 -6.99 -3.94 -6.21
N SER A 99 -7.96 -3.07 -5.97
CA SER A 99 -8.55 -2.19 -6.99
C SER A 99 -8.70 -0.78 -6.43
N THR A 100 -8.82 0.21 -7.31
CA THR A 100 -9.29 1.52 -6.87
C THR A 100 -10.76 1.45 -6.45
N ASN A 101 -11.25 2.51 -5.81
CA ASN A 101 -12.65 2.63 -5.42
C ASN A 101 -13.60 2.99 -6.58
N ALA A 102 -13.09 3.09 -7.81
CA ALA A 102 -13.92 3.28 -8.99
C ALA A 102 -14.90 2.12 -9.20
N PRO A 103 -16.18 2.36 -9.52
CA PRO A 103 -17.20 1.33 -9.65
C PRO A 103 -16.83 0.20 -10.62
N ASN A 104 -16.22 0.53 -11.77
CA ASN A 104 -15.78 -0.46 -12.76
C ASN A 104 -14.63 -1.35 -12.25
N ALA A 105 -13.66 -0.76 -11.55
CA ALA A 105 -12.53 -1.51 -10.99
C ALA A 105 -12.99 -2.44 -9.86
N ARG A 106 -13.90 -1.97 -9.00
CA ARG A 106 -14.53 -2.79 -7.97
C ARG A 106 -15.32 -3.94 -8.56
N LEU A 107 -16.15 -3.67 -9.58
CA LEU A 107 -16.90 -4.70 -10.29
C LEU A 107 -15.98 -5.79 -10.83
N ALA A 108 -14.93 -5.43 -11.56
CA ALA A 108 -13.96 -6.38 -12.09
C ALA A 108 -13.29 -7.18 -10.97
N GLY A 109 -12.86 -6.49 -9.89
CA GLY A 109 -12.22 -7.12 -8.73
C GLY A 109 -13.11 -8.14 -8.03
N GLU A 110 -14.38 -7.81 -7.81
CA GLU A 110 -15.34 -8.72 -7.18
C GLU A 110 -15.62 -9.96 -8.04
N VAL A 111 -15.76 -9.79 -9.34
CA VAL A 111 -15.96 -10.91 -10.27
C VAL A 111 -14.74 -11.84 -10.31
N ILE A 112 -13.53 -11.28 -10.39
CA ILE A 112 -12.29 -12.05 -10.37
C ILE A 112 -12.12 -12.79 -9.06
N ARG A 113 -12.37 -12.13 -7.91
CA ARG A 113 -12.32 -12.76 -6.59
C ARG A 113 -13.29 -13.94 -6.50
N ASP A 114 -14.53 -13.77 -6.94
CA ASP A 114 -15.56 -14.80 -6.86
C ASP A 114 -15.20 -15.98 -7.78
N TYR A 115 -14.62 -15.72 -8.96
CA TYR A 115 -14.12 -16.76 -9.85
C TYR A 115 -12.95 -17.54 -9.23
N LEU A 116 -11.98 -16.87 -8.62
CA LEU A 116 -10.87 -17.52 -7.92
C LEU A 116 -11.37 -18.44 -6.81
N LYS A 117 -12.38 -18.01 -6.06
CA LYS A 117 -13.04 -18.81 -5.03
C LYS A 117 -13.68 -20.09 -5.62
N GLU A 118 -14.37 -19.98 -6.73
CA GLU A 118 -14.98 -21.14 -7.40
C GLU A 118 -13.91 -22.12 -7.91
N GLU A 119 -12.75 -21.59 -8.33
CA GLU A 119 -11.59 -22.40 -8.72
C GLU A 119 -10.82 -23.01 -7.52
N GLY A 120 -11.32 -22.82 -6.30
CA GLY A 120 -10.70 -23.34 -5.07
C GLY A 120 -9.48 -22.54 -4.58
N ILE A 121 -9.29 -21.32 -5.08
CA ILE A 121 -8.18 -20.45 -4.70
C ILE A 121 -8.66 -19.44 -3.67
N LYS A 122 -7.99 -19.40 -2.52
CA LYS A 122 -8.24 -18.39 -1.48
C LYS A 122 -7.85 -17.01 -2.00
N SER A 123 -8.76 -16.05 -1.85
CA SER A 123 -8.51 -14.69 -2.33
C SER A 123 -9.26 -13.65 -1.50
N GLU A 124 -8.70 -12.46 -1.45
CA GLU A 124 -9.37 -11.28 -0.93
C GLU A 124 -9.22 -10.10 -1.92
N LEU A 125 -10.17 -9.18 -1.86
CA LEU A 125 -10.12 -7.93 -2.60
C LEU A 125 -10.05 -6.78 -1.61
N VAL A 126 -9.03 -5.94 -1.79
CA VAL A 126 -8.83 -4.70 -1.04
C VAL A 126 -9.09 -3.52 -1.95
N THR A 127 -9.82 -2.53 -1.47
CA THR A 127 -10.06 -1.29 -2.21
C THR A 127 -9.11 -0.21 -1.72
N VAL A 128 -8.40 0.43 -2.64
CA VAL A 128 -7.50 1.55 -2.40
C VAL A 128 -8.07 2.83 -3.01
N SER A 129 -7.66 3.98 -2.49
CA SER A 129 -8.04 5.27 -3.06
C SER A 129 -7.58 5.40 -4.51
N GLY A 130 -8.35 6.09 -5.34
CA GLY A 130 -7.93 6.39 -6.71
C GLY A 130 -6.85 7.47 -6.76
N MET A 131 -6.21 7.63 -7.92
CA MET A 131 -5.14 8.61 -8.16
C MET A 131 -5.63 10.07 -8.25
N SER A 132 -6.82 10.39 -7.77
CA SER A 132 -7.32 11.78 -7.69
C SER A 132 -6.47 12.68 -6.78
N SER A 133 -5.77 12.06 -5.83
CA SER A 133 -4.72 12.66 -5.02
C SER A 133 -3.55 11.68 -4.97
N GLU A 134 -2.42 12.05 -5.53
CA GLU A 134 -1.23 11.19 -5.60
C GLU A 134 -0.78 10.75 -4.21
N GLU A 135 -0.76 11.68 -3.27
CA GLU A 135 -0.33 11.41 -1.89
C GLU A 135 -1.25 10.40 -1.21
N THR A 136 -2.56 10.62 -1.24
CA THR A 136 -3.55 9.72 -0.62
C THR A 136 -3.49 8.32 -1.24
N PHE A 137 -3.26 8.24 -2.55
CA PHE A 137 -3.14 6.96 -3.25
C PHE A 137 -1.95 6.13 -2.74
N TYR A 138 -0.74 6.71 -2.67
CA TYR A 138 0.44 5.98 -2.21
C TYR A 138 0.35 5.60 -0.72
N GLU A 139 -0.19 6.48 0.12
CA GLU A 139 -0.44 6.16 1.53
C GLU A 139 -1.39 4.98 1.69
N ASP A 140 -2.51 5.01 0.96
CA ASP A 140 -3.54 3.98 1.05
C ASP A 140 -3.05 2.64 0.48
N LEU A 141 -2.31 2.68 -0.64
CA LEU A 141 -1.67 1.50 -1.21
C LEU A 141 -0.64 0.90 -0.23
N PHE A 142 0.13 1.74 0.44
CA PHE A 142 1.07 1.27 1.45
C PHE A 142 0.34 0.61 2.62
N ASP A 143 -0.66 1.26 3.19
CA ASP A 143 -1.42 0.74 4.33
C ASP A 143 -2.14 -0.57 4.06
N LYS A 144 -2.81 -0.64 2.92
CA LYS A 144 -3.74 -1.73 2.62
C LYS A 144 -3.08 -2.90 1.91
N VAL A 145 -1.98 -2.66 1.20
CA VAL A 145 -1.31 -3.69 0.40
C VAL A 145 0.10 -3.97 0.91
N VAL A 146 0.98 -2.97 0.95
CA VAL A 146 2.39 -3.18 1.36
C VAL A 146 2.48 -3.64 2.82
N TYR A 147 1.69 -3.09 3.71
CA TYR A 147 1.62 -3.53 5.10
C TYR A 147 1.15 -4.99 5.23
N LYS A 148 0.20 -5.43 4.40
CA LYS A 148 -0.19 -6.84 4.34
C LYS A 148 0.94 -7.74 3.85
N ILE A 149 1.74 -7.28 2.87
CA ILE A 149 2.95 -8.02 2.44
C ILE A 149 3.87 -8.25 3.63
N LEU A 150 4.14 -7.21 4.41
CA LEU A 150 4.94 -7.35 5.62
C LEU A 150 4.36 -8.40 6.58
N LYS A 151 3.06 -8.36 6.83
CA LYS A 151 2.39 -9.32 7.72
C LYS A 151 2.43 -10.76 7.20
N PHE A 152 2.30 -10.97 5.91
CA PHE A 152 2.49 -12.28 5.30
C PHE A 152 3.93 -12.77 5.49
N LYS A 153 4.92 -11.91 5.29
CA LYS A 153 6.33 -12.25 5.50
C LYS A 153 6.65 -12.58 6.96
N GLU A 154 6.10 -11.86 7.92
CA GLU A 154 6.24 -12.15 9.36
C GLU A 154 5.71 -13.54 9.73
N ARG A 155 4.68 -14.04 9.04
CA ARG A 155 4.15 -15.39 9.21
C ARG A 155 4.95 -16.48 8.49
N GLY A 156 5.95 -16.10 7.71
CA GLY A 156 6.76 -17.02 6.92
C GLY A 156 6.17 -17.36 5.54
N ASP A 157 5.11 -16.68 5.10
CA ASP A 157 4.53 -16.88 3.78
C ASP A 157 5.47 -16.38 2.66
N GLY A 158 5.40 -17.01 1.49
CA GLY A 158 6.03 -16.47 0.28
C GLY A 158 5.18 -15.35 -0.32
N VAL A 159 5.78 -14.28 -0.81
CA VAL A 159 5.06 -13.16 -1.45
C VAL A 159 5.61 -12.88 -2.85
N TYR A 160 4.73 -12.85 -3.81
CA TYR A 160 5.00 -12.75 -5.24
C TYR A 160 4.19 -11.60 -5.83
N ILE A 161 4.85 -10.56 -6.33
CA ILE A 161 4.20 -9.36 -6.86
C ILE A 161 3.98 -9.51 -8.35
N ASN A 162 2.72 -9.45 -8.78
CA ASN A 162 2.33 -9.41 -10.17
C ASN A 162 2.38 -7.97 -10.69
N ALA A 163 3.39 -7.67 -11.50
CA ALA A 163 3.59 -6.36 -12.10
C ALA A 163 2.97 -6.24 -13.51
N THR A 164 2.13 -7.19 -13.91
CA THR A 164 1.53 -7.20 -15.25
C THR A 164 0.38 -6.22 -15.37
N THR A 165 -0.43 -6.10 -14.34
CA THR A 165 -1.65 -5.31 -14.28
C THR A 165 -1.50 -4.10 -13.38
N GLY A 166 -2.38 -3.11 -13.54
CA GLY A 166 -2.31 -1.84 -12.84
C GLY A 166 -1.66 -0.72 -13.66
N LEU A 167 -1.74 0.49 -13.15
CA LEU A 167 -1.08 1.66 -13.75
C LEU A 167 0.44 1.57 -13.53
N LYS A 168 1.24 2.05 -14.48
CA LYS A 168 2.70 1.98 -14.38
C LYS A 168 3.26 2.59 -13.09
N PRO A 169 2.88 3.83 -12.66
CA PRO A 169 3.36 4.40 -11.41
C PRO A 169 3.00 3.54 -10.19
N GLU A 170 1.78 3.03 -10.13
CA GLU A 170 1.28 2.15 -9.10
C GLU A 170 2.10 0.86 -9.00
N THR A 171 2.31 0.22 -10.14
CA THR A 171 3.04 -1.05 -10.23
C THR A 171 4.50 -0.88 -9.83
N ILE A 172 5.15 0.20 -10.25
CA ILE A 172 6.53 0.52 -9.88
C ILE A 172 6.63 0.76 -8.37
N PHE A 173 5.75 1.58 -7.81
CA PHE A 173 5.72 1.84 -6.37
C PHE A 173 5.50 0.56 -5.57
N LEU A 174 4.52 -0.26 -5.96
CA LEU A 174 4.24 -1.54 -5.30
C LEU A 174 5.43 -2.49 -5.35
N ALA A 175 6.10 -2.60 -6.49
CA ALA A 175 7.27 -3.47 -6.63
C ALA A 175 8.40 -3.02 -5.69
N LEU A 176 8.74 -1.74 -5.67
CA LEU A 176 9.78 -1.19 -4.80
C LEU A 176 9.41 -1.31 -3.32
N ALA A 177 8.24 -0.84 -2.93
CA ALA A 177 7.79 -0.89 -1.55
C ALA A 177 7.59 -2.33 -1.07
N GLY A 178 7.08 -3.21 -1.93
CA GLY A 178 6.91 -4.62 -1.63
C GLY A 178 8.24 -5.35 -1.41
N LEU A 179 9.26 -5.09 -2.22
CA LEU A 179 10.60 -5.64 -2.01
C LEU A 179 11.22 -5.11 -0.71
N LEU A 180 11.01 -3.84 -0.38
CA LEU A 180 11.40 -3.28 0.92
C LEU A 180 10.68 -3.95 2.09
N ALA A 181 9.43 -4.38 1.90
CA ALA A 181 8.65 -5.14 2.89
C ALA A 181 8.99 -6.63 2.93
N GLY A 182 9.92 -7.08 2.10
CA GLY A 182 10.43 -8.46 2.08
C GLY A 182 9.78 -9.39 1.07
N ALA A 183 9.05 -8.89 0.07
CA ALA A 183 8.53 -9.72 -1.01
C ALA A 183 9.66 -10.51 -1.69
N ASP A 184 9.37 -11.76 -2.07
CA ASP A 184 10.38 -12.69 -2.56
C ASP A 184 10.75 -12.42 -4.02
N LEU A 185 9.77 -12.09 -4.86
CA LEU A 185 10.03 -11.73 -6.24
C LEU A 185 8.91 -10.88 -6.85
N VAL A 186 9.24 -10.27 -7.99
CA VAL A 186 8.32 -9.56 -8.86
C VAL A 186 8.31 -10.26 -10.21
N TYR A 187 7.13 -10.47 -10.79
CA TYR A 187 7.02 -11.05 -12.13
C TYR A 187 6.12 -10.20 -13.03
N TYR A 188 6.34 -10.37 -14.32
CA TYR A 188 5.57 -9.72 -15.39
C TYR A 188 5.23 -10.74 -16.46
N LYS A 189 4.02 -10.67 -17.01
CA LYS A 189 3.63 -11.50 -18.15
C LYS A 189 3.40 -10.64 -19.40
N SER A 190 4.16 -10.96 -20.44
CA SER A 190 3.85 -10.59 -21.82
C SER A 190 3.37 -11.85 -22.57
N ASP A 191 4.17 -12.41 -23.43
CA ASP A 191 3.91 -13.74 -24.04
C ASP A 191 4.12 -14.85 -23.00
N GLU A 192 5.20 -14.74 -22.24
CA GLU A 192 5.55 -15.65 -21.15
C GLU A 192 5.71 -14.88 -19.83
N VAL A 193 5.67 -15.61 -18.73
CA VAL A 193 5.99 -15.06 -17.41
C VAL A 193 7.50 -14.86 -17.29
N VAL A 194 7.90 -13.63 -17.06
CA VAL A 194 9.27 -13.23 -16.79
C VAL A 194 9.40 -12.87 -15.31
N ILE A 195 10.35 -13.47 -14.63
CA ILE A 195 10.72 -13.08 -13.27
C ILE A 195 11.68 -11.90 -13.39
N LEU A 196 11.29 -10.76 -12.85
CA LEU A 196 12.12 -9.57 -12.85
C LEU A 196 13.25 -9.70 -11.82
N PRO A 197 14.42 -9.06 -12.02
CA PRO A 197 15.42 -8.98 -10.98
C PRO A 197 14.81 -8.45 -9.68
N SER A 198 14.85 -9.26 -8.65
CA SER A 198 14.19 -9.00 -7.35
C SER A 198 15.21 -9.10 -6.23
N PRO A 199 16.25 -8.24 -6.21
CA PRO A 199 17.24 -8.27 -5.14
C PRO A 199 16.59 -7.85 -3.83
N PRO A 200 17.03 -8.40 -2.69
CA PRO A 200 16.64 -7.86 -1.41
C PRO A 200 17.16 -6.42 -1.31
N ILE A 201 16.23 -5.49 -1.11
CA ILE A 201 16.53 -4.06 -1.01
C ILE A 201 16.24 -3.54 0.39
N THR A 202 16.98 -2.54 0.81
CA THR A 202 16.81 -1.88 2.09
C THR A 202 17.12 -0.39 1.97
N VAL A 203 16.63 0.40 2.93
CA VAL A 203 16.98 1.82 3.02
C VAL A 203 18.42 1.94 3.51
N SER A 204 19.23 2.77 2.85
CA SER A 204 20.60 2.97 3.29
C SER A 204 20.63 3.56 4.72
N PRO A 205 21.61 3.18 5.57
CA PRO A 205 21.68 3.65 6.95
C PRO A 205 21.69 5.17 7.08
N LYS A 206 22.35 5.87 6.17
CA LYS A 206 22.40 7.33 6.15
C LYS A 206 21.04 7.97 5.91
N TYR A 207 20.28 7.46 4.93
CA TYR A 207 18.91 7.93 4.68
C TYR A 207 17.97 7.58 5.83
N LEU A 208 18.11 6.39 6.39
CA LEU A 208 17.32 5.97 7.54
C LEU A 208 17.55 6.92 8.73
N GLU A 209 18.80 7.29 9.02
CA GLU A 209 19.14 8.25 10.07
C GLU A 209 18.47 9.61 9.83
N TRP A 210 18.53 10.14 8.61
CA TRP A 210 17.87 11.40 8.28
C TRP A 210 16.35 11.33 8.45
N LEU A 211 15.73 10.29 7.93
CA LEU A 211 14.27 10.11 7.98
C LEU A 211 13.77 9.92 9.41
N ILE A 212 14.53 9.21 10.25
CA ILE A 212 14.20 9.06 11.69
C ILE A 212 14.23 10.42 12.40
N ARG A 213 15.26 11.23 12.16
CA ARG A 213 15.38 12.56 12.76
C ARG A 213 14.31 13.53 12.29
N PHE A 214 13.73 13.28 11.13
CA PHE A 214 12.68 14.10 10.56
C PHE A 214 11.31 13.94 11.24
N ALA A 215 11.09 12.86 11.95
CA ALA A 215 9.93 12.37 12.70
C ALA A 215 8.54 12.94 12.32
N ASN A 216 8.29 14.24 12.39
CA ASN A 216 7.03 14.88 12.01
C ASN A 216 7.23 16.04 11.03
N THR A 217 7.58 17.20 11.55
CA THR A 217 7.87 18.40 10.77
C THR A 217 9.23 18.94 11.15
N LEU A 218 9.94 19.47 10.18
CA LEU A 218 11.26 20.06 10.36
C LEU A 218 11.35 21.38 9.60
N SER A 219 11.81 22.43 10.25
CA SER A 219 12.11 23.66 9.54
C SER A 219 13.38 23.51 8.71
N GLU A 220 13.46 24.23 7.59
CA GLU A 220 14.64 24.24 6.72
C GLU A 220 15.92 24.58 7.50
N ARG A 221 15.83 25.57 8.36
CA ARG A 221 16.93 25.95 9.26
C ARG A 221 17.38 24.80 10.16
N LYS A 222 16.42 24.08 10.76
CA LYS A 222 16.76 22.96 11.65
C LYS A 222 17.34 21.79 10.89
N ALA A 223 16.83 21.54 9.68
CA ALA A 223 17.38 20.52 8.78
C ALA A 223 18.83 20.83 8.44
N GLU A 224 19.16 22.08 8.13
CA GLU A 224 20.55 22.51 7.87
C GLU A 224 21.45 22.29 9.10
N GLU A 225 21.00 22.67 10.30
CA GLU A 225 21.73 22.43 11.55
C GLU A 225 22.02 20.94 11.79
N LEU A 226 21.10 20.06 11.40
CA LEU A 226 21.23 18.60 11.53
C LEU A 226 21.94 17.94 10.34
N GLY A 227 22.30 18.71 9.31
CA GLY A 227 22.93 18.19 8.09
C GLY A 227 21.98 17.34 7.25
N ILE A 228 20.66 17.59 7.33
CA ILE A 228 19.64 16.87 6.57
C ILE A 228 19.37 17.62 5.25
N PRO A 229 19.62 17.00 4.09
CA PRO A 229 19.45 17.65 2.80
C PRO A 229 17.98 17.65 2.36
N VAL A 230 17.15 18.53 2.93
CA VAL A 230 15.70 18.56 2.73
C VAL A 230 15.31 18.64 1.25
N ARG A 231 16.03 19.43 0.45
CA ARG A 231 15.76 19.55 -0.99
C ARG A 231 15.95 18.23 -1.73
N VAL A 232 16.99 17.48 -1.38
CA VAL A 232 17.22 16.14 -1.94
C VAL A 232 16.09 15.19 -1.55
N LEU A 233 15.58 15.28 -0.32
CA LEU A 233 14.45 14.46 0.12
C LEU A 233 13.15 14.87 -0.59
N GLU A 234 12.96 16.18 -0.83
CA GLU A 234 11.81 16.71 -1.61
C GLU A 234 11.85 16.23 -3.07
N GLU A 235 13.00 16.36 -3.74
CA GLU A 235 13.22 15.86 -5.11
C GLU A 235 12.99 14.34 -5.24
N ARG A 236 13.26 13.60 -4.18
CA ARG A 236 12.99 12.15 -4.09
C ARG A 236 11.56 11.81 -3.68
N ASN A 237 10.70 12.80 -3.54
CA ASN A 237 9.31 12.62 -3.15
C ASN A 237 9.10 11.97 -1.77
N LEU A 238 10.03 12.16 -0.86
CA LEU A 238 10.00 11.59 0.50
C LEU A 238 9.43 12.55 1.55
N VAL A 239 9.55 13.85 1.29
CA VAL A 239 9.02 14.94 2.12
C VAL A 239 8.19 15.89 1.29
N GLU A 240 7.37 16.67 1.93
CA GLU A 240 6.56 17.72 1.32
C GLU A 240 6.57 18.99 2.17
N ARG A 241 6.28 20.12 1.57
CA ARG A 241 6.16 21.40 2.27
C ARG A 241 4.81 21.47 2.96
N GLU A 242 4.82 21.77 4.26
CA GLU A 242 3.62 22.04 5.05
C GLU A 242 3.34 23.54 5.16
N GLY A 243 4.38 24.37 4.97
CA GLY A 243 4.32 25.82 5.01
C GLY A 243 5.64 26.45 4.54
N GLU A 244 5.80 27.74 4.75
CA GLU A 244 7.02 28.43 4.37
C GLU A 244 8.20 27.93 5.21
N GLY A 245 9.16 27.28 4.54
CA GLY A 245 10.35 26.72 5.18
C GLY A 245 10.11 25.58 6.17
N VAL A 246 8.93 24.96 6.14
CA VAL A 246 8.59 23.81 6.99
C VAL A 246 8.27 22.59 6.12
N TYR A 247 8.86 21.48 6.47
CA TYR A 247 8.71 20.21 5.74
C TYR A 247 8.20 19.12 6.67
N ARG A 248 7.48 18.15 6.12
CA ARG A 248 7.08 16.93 6.80
C ARG A 248 7.39 15.69 5.97
N LEU A 249 7.57 14.56 6.62
CA LEU A 249 7.61 13.28 5.93
C LEU A 249 6.25 12.98 5.29
N LYS A 250 6.25 12.49 4.08
CA LYS A 250 5.03 11.92 3.49
C LYS A 250 4.55 10.73 4.32
N GLY A 251 3.23 10.57 4.43
CA GLY A 251 2.64 9.56 5.30
C GLY A 251 3.12 8.15 4.99
N TRP A 252 3.24 7.79 3.72
CA TRP A 252 3.76 6.47 3.33
C TRP A 252 5.23 6.25 3.73
N VAL A 253 6.04 7.33 3.80
CA VAL A 253 7.44 7.23 4.27
C VAL A 253 7.49 6.91 5.76
N ARG A 254 6.63 7.52 6.56
CA ARG A 254 6.51 7.19 8.00
C ARG A 254 6.17 5.73 8.22
N LYS A 255 5.24 5.20 7.42
CA LYS A 255 4.85 3.79 7.47
C LYS A 255 5.97 2.87 7.01
N LEU A 256 6.70 3.27 5.97
CA LEU A 256 7.90 2.56 5.54
C LEU A 256 8.95 2.48 6.67
N LEU A 257 9.18 3.58 7.39
CA LEU A 257 10.11 3.59 8.52
C LEU A 257 9.72 2.60 9.60
N SER A 258 8.43 2.37 9.82
CA SER A 258 7.96 1.38 10.81
C SER A 258 8.45 -0.04 10.52
N ILE A 259 8.76 -0.37 9.27
CA ILE A 259 9.32 -1.67 8.88
C ILE A 259 10.77 -1.83 9.34
N TYR A 260 11.53 -0.74 9.37
CA TYR A 260 12.97 -0.75 9.67
C TYR A 260 13.30 -0.44 11.12
N LEU A 261 12.35 0.12 11.86
CA LEU A 261 12.57 0.50 13.24
C LEU A 261 12.22 -0.67 14.16
N PRO A 262 13.09 -1.02 15.13
CA PRO A 262 12.72 -1.98 16.18
C PRO A 262 11.43 -1.53 16.87
N GLU A 263 10.60 -2.50 17.32
CA GLU A 263 9.30 -2.20 17.96
C GLU A 263 9.39 -1.15 19.08
N GLY A 264 10.52 -1.09 19.81
CA GLY A 264 10.76 -0.08 20.85
C GLY A 264 11.03 1.33 20.34
N VAL A 265 11.40 1.51 19.05
CA VAL A 265 11.70 2.83 18.45
C VAL A 265 10.46 3.44 17.82
N GLN A 266 9.50 2.63 17.39
CA GLN A 266 8.23 3.10 16.82
C GLN A 266 7.38 3.88 17.82
N ASN A 267 7.60 3.68 19.11
CA ASN A 267 6.88 4.31 20.20
C ASN A 267 7.69 5.42 20.89
N ASN A 268 8.82 5.85 20.34
CA ASN A 268 9.57 6.97 20.89
C ASN A 268 8.82 8.26 20.62
N TYR A 269 7.97 8.60 21.54
CA TYR A 269 7.43 9.93 21.66
C TYR A 269 7.89 10.53 22.99
N TYR A 270 8.00 11.85 23.00
CA TYR A 270 8.30 12.63 24.17
C TYR A 270 7.02 13.36 24.58
N ARG A 271 6.37 12.88 25.62
CA ARG A 271 5.21 13.59 26.19
C ARG A 271 5.73 14.63 27.16
N VAL A 272 5.62 15.88 26.78
CA VAL A 272 6.01 17.02 27.63
C VAL A 272 4.76 17.54 28.35
N VAL A 273 4.72 17.36 29.66
CA VAL A 273 3.64 17.83 30.52
C VAL A 273 4.08 19.13 31.16
N VAL A 274 3.32 20.20 30.93
CA VAL A 274 3.58 21.54 31.49
C VAL A 274 2.53 21.82 32.56
N GLU A 275 2.97 22.11 33.77
CA GLU A 275 2.07 22.39 34.88
C GLU A 275 1.16 23.58 34.58
N GLY A 276 -0.15 23.37 34.66
CA GLY A 276 -1.19 24.36 34.37
C GLY A 276 -1.51 24.62 32.91
N GLU A 277 -0.79 23.98 31.95
CA GLU A 277 -1.05 24.15 30.51
C GLU A 277 -1.47 22.84 29.81
N GLY A 278 -1.25 21.67 30.44
CA GLY A 278 -1.55 20.37 29.87
C GLY A 278 -0.33 19.66 29.26
N GLU A 279 -0.58 18.80 28.30
CA GLU A 279 0.45 17.97 27.68
C GLU A 279 0.58 18.23 26.18
N LYS A 280 1.81 18.07 25.68
CA LYS A 280 2.11 18.06 24.24
C LYS A 280 3.04 16.91 23.92
N VAL A 281 2.74 16.22 22.82
CA VAL A 281 3.51 15.07 22.35
C VAL A 281 4.43 15.51 21.22
N PHE A 282 5.69 15.10 21.31
CA PHE A 282 6.71 15.30 20.29
C PHE A 282 7.28 13.94 19.92
N TYR A 283 7.71 13.81 18.68
CA TYR A 283 8.37 12.62 18.17
C TYR A 283 9.86 12.86 17.86
N ASP A 284 10.29 14.10 18.03
CA ASP A 284 11.70 14.52 17.92
C ASP A 284 12.19 15.00 19.28
N GLU A 285 13.36 14.47 19.71
CA GLU A 285 13.95 14.79 20.99
C GLU A 285 14.34 16.27 21.10
N VAL A 286 14.84 16.83 20.01
CA VAL A 286 15.31 18.24 19.99
C VAL A 286 14.12 19.18 20.09
N GLU A 287 13.04 18.93 19.37
CA GLU A 287 11.81 19.73 19.47
C GLU A 287 11.20 19.66 20.87
N ALA A 288 11.19 18.47 21.45
CA ALA A 288 10.73 18.29 22.83
C ALA A 288 11.59 19.10 23.79
N TYR A 289 12.92 19.02 23.64
CA TYR A 289 13.86 19.74 24.47
C TYR A 289 13.72 21.28 24.33
N GLU A 290 13.63 21.79 23.11
CA GLU A 290 13.44 23.24 22.86
C GLU A 290 12.12 23.75 23.45
N PHE A 291 11.04 22.97 23.32
CA PHE A 291 9.76 23.29 23.94
C PHE A 291 9.86 23.32 25.46
N MET A 292 10.52 22.33 26.06
CA MET A 292 10.77 22.28 27.50
C MET A 292 11.56 23.49 27.99
N GLU A 293 12.69 23.80 27.35
CA GLU A 293 13.53 24.90 27.71
C GLU A 293 12.80 26.24 27.62
N ARG A 294 11.97 26.42 26.59
CA ARG A 294 11.12 27.61 26.48
C ARG A 294 10.15 27.71 27.65
N LYS A 295 9.48 26.63 28.02
CA LYS A 295 8.53 26.59 29.13
C LYS A 295 9.19 26.77 30.47
N ARG A 296 10.40 26.25 30.66
CA ARG A 296 11.21 26.51 31.87
C ARG A 296 11.60 27.96 31.99
N LYS A 297 11.98 28.60 30.88
CA LYS A 297 12.28 30.07 30.87
C LYS A 297 11.04 30.90 31.17
N GLU A 298 9.84 30.41 30.89
CA GLU A 298 8.56 31.01 31.30
C GLU A 298 8.23 30.76 32.79
N GLY A 299 9.11 30.06 33.53
CA GLY A 299 8.92 29.76 34.96
C GLY A 299 7.99 28.57 35.22
N LYS A 300 7.72 27.75 34.22
CA LYS A 300 6.84 26.58 34.34
C LYS A 300 7.60 25.34 34.78
N ARG A 301 6.93 24.48 35.55
CA ARG A 301 7.42 23.13 35.81
C ARG A 301 7.07 22.24 34.62
N VAL A 302 8.05 21.46 34.18
CA VAL A 302 7.93 20.59 32.99
C VAL A 302 8.36 19.18 33.34
N ARG A 303 7.57 18.21 32.93
CA ARG A 303 7.88 16.77 33.03
C ARG A 303 7.90 16.17 31.64
N VAL A 304 8.88 15.31 31.36
CA VAL A 304 8.95 14.54 30.12
C VAL A 304 8.74 13.07 30.41
N GLU A 305 7.81 12.47 29.70
CA GLU A 305 7.53 11.04 29.74
C GLU A 305 7.93 10.42 28.39
N VAL A 306 8.74 9.37 28.45
CA VAL A 306 9.10 8.54 27.30
C VAL A 306 8.53 7.13 27.58
N PRO A 307 8.05 6.36 26.58
CA PRO A 307 7.27 5.12 26.82
C PRO A 307 7.87 4.14 27.84
N ASP A 308 9.18 4.04 27.93
CA ASP A 308 9.84 3.12 28.87
C ASP A 308 10.62 3.83 29.98
N LYS A 309 10.62 5.15 30.04
CA LYS A 309 11.40 5.92 31.02
C LYS A 309 10.72 7.25 31.33
N VAL A 310 10.49 7.50 32.57
CA VAL A 310 10.04 8.83 33.05
C VAL A 310 11.27 9.59 33.50
N TYR A 311 11.58 10.68 32.80
CA TYR A 311 12.64 11.62 33.20
C TYR A 311 12.00 12.81 33.87
N PHE A 312 12.32 13.02 35.15
CA PHE A 312 12.04 14.28 35.82
C PHE A 312 13.23 15.20 35.61
N LEU A 313 13.08 16.15 34.70
CA LEU A 313 14.06 17.20 34.53
C LEU A 313 13.69 18.35 35.45
N GLY A 314 14.35 18.32 36.55
CA GLY A 314 14.81 19.19 37.58
C GLY A 314 14.06 20.45 37.93
N LEU A 315 14.21 20.73 39.04
CA LEU A 315 14.01 21.93 39.87
C LEU A 315 14.86 23.10 39.40
#